data_98b5b9bf78eb07dd91f678b68ce0b19e
#
_entry.id   98b5b9bf78eb07dd91f678b68ce0b19e
#
_cell.length_a   1.000
_cell.length_b   1.000
_cell.length_c   1.000
_cell.angle_alpha   90.00
_cell.angle_beta   90.00
_cell.angle_gamma   90.00
#
_symmetry.space_group_name_H-M   'P 1'
#
loop_
_entity.id
_entity.type
_entity.pdbx_description
1 polymer ?
#
loop_
_entity_poly.entity_id
_entity_poly.type
_entity_poly.pdbx_seq_one_letter_code
_entity_poly.pdbx_strand_id
1 'polypeptide(L)'
;MKLLPAIDIYKGKCVRLEKGEFQKSVIYNSCPFDQAKKFVSHGFNSLHIIDLDGAKKGTLINLKILKKIMSIPNLSVQFGGGIRDIEIMQKLFSIGMDKLIIGTSIFKKDFLKKVCENFEPNKIILALDFKLLNEQPIIMKNGWQQDSKVNLFEFIENTNHFDNLLITDISVDGMLSGPNLKMYRKLIRCFPNKHIIASGGIADLDDLKALSKINVKTTVIGKAIYENKISLSAVSYTHLR
;
A
#
# COMPACT_ATOMS: atom_id res chain seq x y z
N MET A 1 -0.04 13.61 -10.10
CA MET A 1 0.26 12.50 -9.17
C MET A 1 -1.00 11.65 -8.96
N LYS A 2 -0.93 10.32 -9.09
CA LYS A 2 -2.07 9.42 -8.84
C LYS A 2 -2.25 9.24 -7.32
N LEU A 3 -3.50 9.37 -6.86
CA LEU A 3 -3.84 9.20 -5.45
C LEU A 3 -4.66 7.92 -5.27
N LEU A 4 -4.33 7.12 -4.27
CA LEU A 4 -4.96 5.85 -3.97
C LEU A 4 -5.56 5.89 -2.56
N PRO A 5 -6.87 6.09 -2.43
CA PRO A 5 -7.53 5.94 -1.14
C PRO A 5 -7.34 4.51 -0.63
N ALA A 6 -7.01 4.39 0.65
CA ALA A 6 -6.74 3.10 1.25
C ALA A 6 -7.93 2.56 2.06
N ILE A 7 -8.19 1.27 1.90
CA ILE A 7 -9.16 0.50 2.70
C ILE A 7 -8.40 -0.65 3.37
N ASP A 8 -8.24 -0.58 4.68
CA ASP A 8 -7.73 -1.69 5.47
C ASP A 8 -8.91 -2.48 6.02
N ILE A 9 -8.93 -3.78 5.77
CA ILE A 9 -10.02 -4.67 6.20
C ILE A 9 -9.57 -5.50 7.39
N TYR A 10 -10.24 -5.34 8.52
CA TYR A 10 -10.05 -6.15 9.73
C TYR A 10 -11.38 -6.56 10.31
N LYS A 11 -11.57 -7.86 10.55
CA LYS A 11 -12.84 -8.45 11.01
C LYS A 11 -14.05 -8.01 10.16
N GLY A 12 -13.82 -7.93 8.84
CA GLY A 12 -14.83 -7.52 7.86
C GLY A 12 -15.20 -6.04 7.83
N LYS A 13 -14.48 -5.18 8.55
CA LYS A 13 -14.73 -3.73 8.66
C LYS A 13 -13.58 -2.91 8.10
N CYS A 14 -13.86 -1.66 7.69
CA CYS A 14 -12.82 -0.69 7.37
C CYS A 14 -12.22 -0.14 8.66
N VAL A 15 -10.92 -0.32 8.83
CA VAL A 15 -10.20 0.14 10.01
C VAL A 15 -8.96 0.93 9.63
N ARG A 16 -8.39 1.59 10.63
CA ARG A 16 -7.00 2.06 10.63
C ARG A 16 -6.32 1.60 11.88
N LEU A 17 -5.12 1.08 11.74
CA LEU A 17 -4.26 0.74 12.85
C LEU A 17 -3.40 1.96 13.20
N GLU A 18 -3.19 2.20 14.47
CA GLU A 18 -2.17 3.14 14.92
C GLU A 18 -0.83 2.40 15.01
N LYS A 19 0.17 2.84 14.23
CA LYS A 19 1.51 2.21 14.15
C LYS A 19 1.47 0.68 13.93
N GLY A 20 0.49 0.19 13.17
CA GLY A 20 0.33 -1.24 12.91
C GLY A 20 -0.20 -2.09 14.06
N GLU A 21 -0.61 -1.47 15.19
CA GLU A 21 -1.09 -2.17 16.37
C GLU A 21 -2.56 -2.57 16.23
N PHE A 22 -2.86 -3.87 16.16
CA PHE A 22 -4.24 -4.38 16.02
C PHE A 22 -5.14 -4.03 17.21
N GLN A 23 -4.56 -3.85 18.41
CA GLN A 23 -5.30 -3.48 19.60
C GLN A 23 -5.77 -2.02 19.57
N LYS A 24 -5.09 -1.17 18.80
CA LYS A 24 -5.41 0.25 18.61
C LYS A 24 -6.10 0.49 17.25
N SER A 25 -6.97 -0.43 16.84
CA SER A 25 -7.72 -0.29 15.61
C SER A 25 -8.92 0.63 15.78
N VAL A 26 -9.05 1.65 14.94
CA VAL A 26 -10.22 2.52 14.86
C VAL A 26 -11.07 2.08 13.69
N ILE A 27 -12.37 1.88 13.90
CA ILE A 27 -13.34 1.52 12.86
C ILE A 27 -13.90 2.80 12.26
N TYR A 28 -13.77 2.97 10.94
CA TYR A 28 -14.31 4.13 10.22
C TYR A 28 -15.55 3.79 9.39
N ASN A 29 -15.69 2.54 8.97
CA ASN A 29 -16.89 2.07 8.27
C ASN A 29 -17.11 0.58 8.56
N SER A 30 -18.36 0.21 8.80
CA SER A 30 -18.72 -1.19 9.05
C SER A 30 -18.73 -2.04 7.78
N CYS A 31 -18.79 -1.42 6.59
CA CYS A 31 -18.86 -2.09 5.30
C CYS A 31 -17.78 -1.60 4.32
N PRO A 32 -16.73 -2.39 4.04
CA PRO A 32 -15.68 -2.01 3.08
C PRO A 32 -16.19 -1.78 1.65
N PHE A 33 -17.25 -2.48 1.24
CA PHE A 33 -17.87 -2.26 -0.07
C PHE A 33 -18.53 -0.88 -0.18
N ASP A 34 -19.22 -0.42 0.86
CA ASP A 34 -19.82 0.91 0.86
C ASP A 34 -18.76 2.01 0.91
N GLN A 35 -17.66 1.75 1.60
CA GLN A 35 -16.51 2.66 1.58
C GLN A 35 -15.88 2.75 0.17
N ALA A 36 -15.75 1.63 -0.53
CA ALA A 36 -15.27 1.62 -1.92
C ALA A 36 -16.22 2.41 -2.84
N LYS A 37 -17.54 2.18 -2.74
CA LYS A 37 -18.55 2.97 -3.48
C LYS A 37 -18.46 4.47 -3.18
N LYS A 38 -18.26 4.85 -1.92
CA LYS A 38 -18.07 6.24 -1.52
C LYS A 38 -16.84 6.85 -2.21
N PHE A 39 -15.72 6.14 -2.29
CA PHE A 39 -14.54 6.64 -3.01
C PHE A 39 -14.82 6.78 -4.51
N VAL A 40 -15.45 5.79 -5.13
CA VAL A 40 -15.81 5.83 -6.55
C VAL A 40 -16.78 6.97 -6.88
N SER A 41 -17.79 7.23 -6.03
CA SER A 41 -18.72 8.36 -6.22
C SER A 41 -18.05 9.74 -6.13
N HIS A 42 -16.84 9.82 -5.55
CA HIS A 42 -16.00 11.02 -5.53
C HIS A 42 -14.95 11.04 -6.64
N GLY A 43 -15.07 10.18 -7.66
CA GLY A 43 -14.21 10.18 -8.84
C GLY A 43 -12.93 9.35 -8.73
N PHE A 44 -12.72 8.59 -7.66
CA PHE A 44 -11.61 7.67 -7.59
C PHE A 44 -11.89 6.39 -8.37
N ASN A 45 -11.05 6.07 -9.31
CA ASN A 45 -11.11 4.83 -10.10
C ASN A 45 -10.06 3.79 -9.69
N SER A 46 -9.29 4.07 -8.64
CA SER A 46 -8.23 3.18 -8.18
C SER A 46 -8.15 3.20 -6.66
N LEU A 47 -8.07 2.01 -6.05
CA LEU A 47 -8.01 1.83 -4.61
C LEU A 47 -6.79 1.01 -4.17
N HIS A 48 -6.32 1.29 -2.97
CA HIS A 48 -5.36 0.47 -2.23
C HIS A 48 -6.10 -0.31 -1.15
N ILE A 49 -6.05 -1.65 -1.18
CA ILE A 49 -6.78 -2.49 -0.22
C ILE A 49 -5.83 -3.45 0.46
N ILE A 50 -5.87 -3.47 1.80
CA ILE A 50 -5.11 -4.41 2.62
C ILE A 50 -6.05 -5.29 3.44
N ASP A 51 -5.96 -6.62 3.26
CA ASP A 51 -6.60 -7.60 4.13
C ASP A 51 -5.71 -7.85 5.36
N LEU A 52 -5.98 -7.14 6.44
CA LEU A 52 -5.22 -7.27 7.70
C LEU A 52 -5.45 -8.63 8.38
N ASP A 53 -6.65 -9.22 8.25
CA ASP A 53 -6.90 -10.59 8.73
C ASP A 53 -6.06 -11.58 7.94
N GLY A 54 -6.01 -11.40 6.61
CA GLY A 54 -5.18 -12.20 5.71
C GLY A 54 -3.70 -12.04 6.01
N ALA A 55 -3.21 -10.82 6.21
CA ALA A 55 -1.83 -10.56 6.57
C ALA A 55 -1.42 -11.30 7.86
N LYS A 56 -2.29 -11.29 8.87
CA LYS A 56 -2.08 -11.97 10.15
C LYS A 56 -2.09 -13.49 10.02
N LYS A 57 -3.04 -14.05 9.26
CA LYS A 57 -3.23 -15.50 9.14
C LYS A 57 -2.43 -16.14 8.00
N GLY A 58 -2.00 -15.33 7.02
CA GLY A 58 -1.24 -15.80 5.85
C GLY A 58 -2.09 -16.51 4.81
N THR A 59 -3.38 -16.18 4.73
CA THR A 59 -4.34 -16.70 3.76
C THR A 59 -5.42 -15.66 3.47
N LEU A 60 -6.24 -15.87 2.43
CA LEU A 60 -7.35 -14.97 2.10
C LEU A 60 -8.53 -15.17 3.05
N ILE A 61 -8.85 -14.16 3.84
CA ILE A 61 -9.96 -14.18 4.79
C ILE A 61 -11.18 -13.45 4.23
N ASN A 62 -10.99 -12.26 3.69
CA ASN A 62 -12.08 -11.38 3.29
C ASN A 62 -12.46 -11.50 1.80
N LEU A 63 -12.25 -12.68 1.18
CA LEU A 63 -12.47 -12.92 -0.26
C LEU A 63 -13.88 -12.55 -0.74
N LYS A 64 -14.93 -12.80 0.09
CA LYS A 64 -16.30 -12.43 -0.26
C LYS A 64 -16.48 -10.91 -0.39
N ILE A 65 -15.85 -10.15 0.49
CA ILE A 65 -15.86 -8.68 0.44
C ILE A 65 -15.09 -8.20 -0.78
N LEU A 66 -13.92 -8.77 -1.06
CA LEU A 66 -13.11 -8.43 -2.23
C LEU A 66 -13.88 -8.65 -3.53
N LYS A 67 -14.55 -9.79 -3.69
CA LYS A 67 -15.41 -10.06 -4.87
C LYS A 67 -16.52 -9.01 -5.05
N LYS A 68 -17.15 -8.55 -3.96
CA LYS A 68 -18.12 -7.45 -4.02
C LYS A 68 -17.49 -6.15 -4.46
N ILE A 69 -16.31 -5.79 -3.92
CA ILE A 69 -15.62 -4.57 -4.34
C ILE A 69 -15.24 -4.64 -5.82
N MET A 70 -14.75 -5.79 -6.29
CA MET A 70 -14.37 -5.98 -7.70
C MET A 70 -15.57 -6.00 -8.65
N SER A 71 -16.82 -6.12 -8.17
CA SER A 71 -18.00 -5.94 -9.02
C SER A 71 -18.33 -4.46 -9.32
N ILE A 72 -17.61 -3.50 -8.74
CA ILE A 72 -17.76 -2.08 -9.08
C ILE A 72 -17.13 -1.82 -10.46
N PRO A 73 -17.89 -1.32 -11.44
CA PRO A 73 -17.38 -1.12 -12.78
C PRO A 73 -16.19 -0.13 -12.83
N ASN A 74 -15.22 -0.40 -13.70
CA ASN A 74 -14.06 0.46 -13.97
C ASN A 74 -13.19 0.77 -12.74
N LEU A 75 -13.25 -0.06 -11.71
CA LEU A 75 -12.45 0.08 -10.51
C LEU A 75 -11.17 -0.74 -10.64
N SER A 76 -10.02 -0.09 -10.52
CA SER A 76 -8.70 -0.71 -10.42
C SER A 76 -8.31 -0.89 -8.95
N VAL A 77 -7.83 -2.07 -8.59
CA VAL A 77 -7.45 -2.37 -7.21
C VAL A 77 -6.04 -2.93 -7.13
N GLN A 78 -5.20 -2.29 -6.32
CA GLN A 78 -3.99 -2.92 -5.80
C GLN A 78 -4.28 -3.52 -4.43
N PHE A 79 -4.00 -4.81 -4.28
CA PHE A 79 -4.39 -5.60 -3.11
C PHE A 79 -3.19 -6.23 -2.43
N GLY A 80 -3.16 -6.17 -1.08
CA GLY A 80 -2.20 -6.88 -0.23
C GLY A 80 -2.87 -7.56 0.96
N GLY A 81 -2.11 -8.43 1.61
CA GLY A 81 -2.55 -9.18 2.78
C GLY A 81 -2.77 -10.66 2.51
N GLY A 82 -2.02 -11.51 3.23
CA GLY A 82 -2.14 -12.96 3.14
C GLY A 82 -1.53 -13.62 1.92
N ILE A 83 -0.84 -12.90 1.04
CA ILE A 83 -0.24 -13.46 -0.18
C ILE A 83 1.07 -14.18 0.18
N ARG A 84 1.06 -15.52 0.13
CA ARG A 84 2.21 -16.35 0.51
C ARG A 84 2.55 -17.45 -0.49
N ASP A 85 1.72 -17.69 -1.50
CA ASP A 85 1.89 -18.68 -2.55
C ASP A 85 1.30 -18.23 -3.89
N ILE A 86 1.61 -18.97 -4.94
CA ILE A 86 1.21 -18.67 -6.32
C ILE A 86 -0.30 -18.91 -6.53
N GLU A 87 -0.87 -19.89 -5.87
CA GLU A 87 -2.30 -20.23 -5.99
C GLU A 87 -3.19 -19.08 -5.47
N ILE A 88 -2.81 -18.48 -4.34
CA ILE A 88 -3.46 -17.27 -3.81
C ILE A 88 -3.39 -16.14 -4.83
N MET A 89 -2.22 -15.93 -5.47
CA MET A 89 -2.05 -14.87 -6.48
C MET A 89 -2.94 -15.11 -7.70
N GLN A 90 -2.94 -16.33 -8.24
CA GLN A 90 -3.81 -16.71 -9.36
C GLN A 90 -5.28 -16.47 -9.05
N LYS A 91 -5.72 -16.86 -7.86
CA LYS A 91 -7.09 -16.64 -7.39
C LYS A 91 -7.44 -15.16 -7.28
N LEU A 92 -6.52 -14.31 -6.83
CA LEU A 92 -6.74 -12.87 -6.74
C LEU A 92 -6.83 -12.23 -8.13
N PHE A 93 -5.96 -12.61 -9.06
CA PHE A 93 -6.07 -12.15 -10.45
C PHE A 93 -7.35 -12.65 -11.14
N SER A 94 -7.79 -13.89 -10.86
CA SER A 94 -9.04 -14.43 -11.45
C SER A 94 -10.31 -13.70 -11.01
N ILE A 95 -10.29 -13.01 -9.87
CA ILE A 95 -11.39 -12.16 -9.43
C ILE A 95 -11.26 -10.69 -9.85
N GLY A 96 -10.24 -10.37 -10.68
CA GLY A 96 -10.08 -9.08 -11.32
C GLY A 96 -9.13 -8.09 -10.62
N MET A 97 -8.29 -8.52 -9.67
CA MET A 97 -7.27 -7.61 -9.09
C MET A 97 -6.29 -7.15 -10.15
N ASP A 98 -5.96 -5.86 -10.18
CA ASP A 98 -5.02 -5.31 -11.17
C ASP A 98 -3.58 -5.51 -10.75
N LYS A 99 -3.27 -5.30 -9.47
CA LYS A 99 -1.93 -5.45 -8.92
C LYS A 99 -1.97 -6.14 -7.57
N LEU A 100 -0.95 -6.94 -7.29
CA LEU A 100 -0.79 -7.60 -6.00
C LEU A 100 0.40 -7.04 -5.24
N ILE A 101 0.19 -6.77 -3.95
CA ILE A 101 1.20 -6.22 -3.04
C ILE A 101 1.76 -7.36 -2.20
N ILE A 102 3.06 -7.61 -2.34
CA ILE A 102 3.78 -8.63 -1.60
C ILE A 102 4.59 -7.94 -0.50
N GLY A 103 4.26 -8.22 0.76
CA GLY A 103 4.97 -7.74 1.94
C GLY A 103 6.01 -8.76 2.44
N THR A 104 5.90 -9.23 3.66
CA THR A 104 6.89 -10.11 4.32
C THR A 104 7.39 -11.30 3.47
N SER A 105 6.58 -11.78 2.52
CA SER A 105 6.97 -12.88 1.62
C SER A 105 8.11 -12.53 0.65
N ILE A 106 8.47 -11.24 0.49
CA ILE A 106 9.62 -10.80 -0.31
C ILE A 106 10.94 -11.40 0.15
N PHE A 107 11.06 -11.77 1.43
CA PHE A 107 12.26 -12.39 1.99
C PHE A 107 12.40 -13.89 1.67
N LYS A 108 11.40 -14.49 1.02
CA LYS A 108 11.44 -15.87 0.56
C LYS A 108 11.94 -15.92 -0.89
N LYS A 109 13.25 -16.14 -1.09
CA LYS A 109 13.88 -16.13 -2.43
C LYS A 109 13.16 -17.04 -3.44
N ASP A 110 12.82 -18.27 -3.04
CA ASP A 110 12.12 -19.22 -3.91
C ASP A 110 10.72 -18.73 -4.29
N PHE A 111 10.04 -18.00 -3.40
CA PHE A 111 8.74 -17.43 -3.70
C PHE A 111 8.85 -16.30 -4.73
N LEU A 112 9.77 -15.36 -4.55
CA LEU A 112 9.98 -14.28 -5.53
C LEU A 112 10.39 -14.82 -6.90
N LYS A 113 11.24 -15.85 -6.96
CA LYS A 113 11.59 -16.51 -8.21
C LYS A 113 10.34 -17.06 -8.91
N LYS A 114 9.50 -17.82 -8.19
CA LYS A 114 8.23 -18.33 -8.73
C LYS A 114 7.29 -17.20 -9.16
N VAL A 115 7.26 -16.07 -8.47
CA VAL A 115 6.46 -14.90 -8.86
C VAL A 115 6.93 -14.37 -10.22
N CYS A 116 8.23 -14.21 -10.43
CA CYS A 116 8.80 -13.77 -11.71
C CYS A 116 8.49 -14.73 -12.86
N GLU A 117 8.47 -16.04 -12.58
CA GLU A 117 8.19 -17.07 -13.58
C GLU A 117 6.71 -17.14 -13.99
N ASN A 118 5.78 -16.73 -13.11
CA ASN A 118 4.34 -16.92 -13.31
C ASN A 118 3.56 -15.65 -13.60
N PHE A 119 4.13 -14.46 -13.30
CA PHE A 119 3.40 -13.20 -13.41
C PHE A 119 4.25 -12.09 -14.01
N GLU A 120 3.60 -11.19 -14.74
CA GLU A 120 4.23 -9.98 -15.23
C GLU A 120 4.69 -9.06 -14.08
N PRO A 121 5.96 -8.60 -14.08
CA PRO A 121 6.49 -7.77 -13.00
C PRO A 121 5.71 -6.46 -12.75
N ASN A 122 5.09 -5.91 -13.80
CA ASN A 122 4.28 -4.69 -13.73
C ASN A 122 2.99 -4.85 -12.90
N LYS A 123 2.52 -6.10 -12.71
CA LYS A 123 1.36 -6.45 -11.87
C LYS A 123 1.71 -6.69 -10.40
N ILE A 124 2.99 -6.66 -10.07
CA ILE A 124 3.49 -6.92 -8.72
C ILE A 124 4.02 -5.63 -8.11
N ILE A 125 3.69 -5.43 -6.84
CA ILE A 125 4.20 -4.33 -6.01
C ILE A 125 4.91 -4.96 -4.82
N LEU A 126 6.16 -4.61 -4.60
CA LEU A 126 6.86 -5.00 -3.37
C LEU A 126 6.59 -3.95 -2.28
N ALA A 127 6.03 -4.38 -1.15
CA ALA A 127 5.86 -3.53 0.01
C ALA A 127 7.12 -3.56 0.87
N LEU A 128 7.75 -2.40 0.99
CA LEU A 128 9.00 -2.17 1.69
C LEU A 128 8.74 -1.18 2.83
N ASP A 129 8.17 -1.71 3.91
CA ASP A 129 7.92 -0.94 5.13
C ASP A 129 9.22 -0.84 5.89
N PHE A 130 9.70 0.36 6.17
CA PHE A 130 11.00 0.57 6.80
C PHE A 130 10.91 1.44 8.06
N LYS A 131 11.95 1.31 8.89
CA LYS A 131 12.24 2.19 10.02
C LYS A 131 13.71 2.58 10.00
N LEU A 132 14.01 3.80 10.44
CA LEU A 132 15.40 4.20 10.65
C LEU A 132 15.92 3.57 11.96
N LEU A 133 16.91 2.70 11.85
CA LEU A 133 17.67 2.13 12.96
C LEU A 133 19.13 2.59 12.82
N ASN A 134 19.64 3.37 13.76
CA ASN A 134 20.96 3.99 13.67
C ASN A 134 21.17 4.68 12.31
N GLU A 135 20.22 5.51 11.91
CA GLU A 135 20.19 6.26 10.64
C GLU A 135 20.11 5.38 9.37
N GLN A 136 20.08 4.06 9.48
CA GLN A 136 19.93 3.13 8.37
C GLN A 136 18.47 2.76 8.17
N PRO A 137 17.92 2.84 6.93
CA PRO A 137 16.55 2.42 6.63
C PRO A 137 16.49 0.89 6.54
N ILE A 138 16.05 0.26 7.61
CA ILE A 138 15.93 -1.20 7.70
C ILE A 138 14.50 -1.62 7.41
N ILE A 139 14.32 -2.59 6.51
CA ILE A 139 13.00 -3.12 6.16
C ILE A 139 12.46 -3.92 7.34
N MET A 140 11.19 -3.66 7.67
CA MET A 140 10.48 -4.37 8.72
C MET A 140 9.65 -5.52 8.13
N LYS A 141 9.38 -6.54 8.93
CA LYS A 141 8.59 -7.71 8.55
C LYS A 141 7.61 -8.11 9.66
N ASN A 142 6.72 -9.07 9.35
CA ASN A 142 5.76 -9.61 10.32
C ASN A 142 4.86 -8.54 10.96
N GLY A 143 4.28 -7.64 10.14
CA GLY A 143 3.44 -6.55 10.65
C GLY A 143 4.24 -5.58 11.52
N TRP A 144 5.46 -5.25 11.09
CA TRP A 144 6.39 -4.28 11.72
C TRP A 144 6.99 -4.70 13.06
N GLN A 145 6.74 -5.95 13.49
CA GLN A 145 7.18 -6.46 14.79
C GLN A 145 8.65 -6.90 14.80
N GLN A 146 9.24 -7.11 13.63
CA GLN A 146 10.59 -7.62 13.50
C GLN A 146 11.35 -6.88 12.41
N ASP A 147 12.60 -6.47 12.70
CA ASP A 147 13.50 -6.01 11.65
C ASP A 147 13.97 -7.20 10.79
N SER A 148 14.26 -6.92 9.53
CA SER A 148 14.78 -7.93 8.61
C SER A 148 16.30 -8.00 8.59
N LYS A 149 16.97 -7.01 9.20
CA LYS A 149 18.42 -6.71 9.07
C LYS A 149 18.85 -6.36 7.64
N VAL A 150 17.88 -6.12 6.74
CA VAL A 150 18.13 -5.79 5.33
C VAL A 150 17.92 -4.29 5.12
N ASN A 151 18.93 -3.62 4.57
CA ASN A 151 18.85 -2.22 4.22
C ASN A 151 17.92 -2.05 3.00
N LEU A 152 17.08 -1.00 3.03
CA LEU A 152 16.11 -0.70 1.98
C LEU A 152 16.77 -0.49 0.61
N PHE A 153 17.87 0.25 0.54
CA PHE A 153 18.56 0.54 -0.72
C PHE A 153 19.21 -0.70 -1.30
N GLU A 154 19.92 -1.48 -0.48
CA GLU A 154 20.52 -2.75 -0.89
C GLU A 154 19.48 -3.75 -1.39
N PHE A 155 18.30 -3.79 -0.75
CA PHE A 155 17.21 -4.66 -1.20
C PHE A 155 16.71 -4.25 -2.59
N ILE A 156 16.49 -2.95 -2.82
CA ILE A 156 16.02 -2.44 -4.12
C ILE A 156 17.06 -2.70 -5.21
N GLU A 157 18.34 -2.50 -4.95
CA GLU A 157 19.45 -2.79 -5.88
C GLU A 157 19.49 -4.27 -6.28
N ASN A 158 19.23 -5.17 -5.33
CA ASN A 158 19.25 -6.61 -5.56
C ASN A 158 17.92 -7.17 -6.13
N THR A 159 16.89 -6.33 -6.32
CA THR A 159 15.55 -6.76 -6.76
C THR A 159 15.16 -6.06 -8.07
N ASN A 160 15.98 -6.25 -9.11
CA ASN A 160 15.87 -5.52 -10.38
C ASN A 160 14.61 -5.85 -11.22
N HIS A 161 13.99 -7.01 -11.00
CA HIS A 161 12.85 -7.49 -11.79
C HIS A 161 11.53 -6.76 -11.48
N PHE A 162 11.42 -6.09 -10.34
CA PHE A 162 10.18 -5.42 -9.92
C PHE A 162 10.35 -3.92 -9.88
N ASP A 163 9.52 -3.21 -10.64
CA ASP A 163 9.61 -1.75 -10.73
C ASP A 163 8.66 -1.02 -9.80
N ASN A 164 7.56 -1.66 -9.37
CA ASN A 164 6.60 -1.03 -8.48
C ASN A 164 6.97 -1.30 -7.01
N LEU A 165 7.30 -0.24 -6.28
CA LEU A 165 7.73 -0.31 -4.88
C LEU A 165 6.81 0.55 -4.02
N LEU A 166 6.07 -0.07 -3.10
CA LEU A 166 5.31 0.62 -2.07
C LEU A 166 6.23 0.84 -0.88
N ILE A 167 6.55 2.08 -0.60
CA ILE A 167 7.49 2.47 0.45
C ILE A 167 6.72 3.13 1.59
N THR A 168 6.81 2.56 2.79
CA THR A 168 6.16 3.09 3.98
C THR A 168 7.19 3.36 5.07
N ASP A 169 7.33 4.62 5.50
CA ASP A 169 8.04 4.92 6.75
C ASP A 169 7.08 4.64 7.91
N ILE A 170 7.30 3.55 8.63
CA ILE A 170 6.41 3.12 9.70
C ILE A 170 6.43 4.03 10.94
N SER A 171 7.43 4.91 11.04
CA SER A 171 7.54 5.85 12.16
C SER A 171 6.52 6.99 12.08
N VAL A 172 6.06 7.31 10.87
CA VAL A 172 5.09 8.38 10.59
C VAL A 172 3.73 7.85 10.12
N ASP A 173 3.62 6.53 9.82
CA ASP A 173 2.34 5.98 9.33
C ASP A 173 1.23 6.11 10.37
N GLY A 174 0.08 6.64 9.93
CA GLY A 174 -1.08 6.90 10.79
C GLY A 174 -0.91 8.08 11.76
N MET A 175 0.22 8.82 11.73
CA MET A 175 0.51 9.90 12.67
C MET A 175 0.05 11.28 12.22
N LEU A 176 -0.29 11.48 10.93
CA LEU A 176 -0.63 12.79 10.36
C LEU A 176 0.47 13.84 10.62
N SER A 177 1.72 13.45 10.51
CA SER A 177 2.91 14.29 10.82
C SER A 177 3.73 14.68 9.59
N GLY A 178 3.21 14.41 8.42
CA GLY A 178 3.90 14.58 7.14
C GLY A 178 4.68 13.33 6.70
N PRO A 179 4.84 13.13 5.38
CA PRO A 179 5.61 12.02 4.81
C PRO A 179 7.12 12.29 4.92
N ASN A 180 7.93 11.24 4.91
CA ASN A 180 9.39 11.36 4.92
C ASN A 180 9.94 11.83 3.56
N LEU A 181 9.77 13.11 3.25
CA LEU A 181 10.18 13.72 1.96
C LEU A 181 11.68 13.53 1.67
N LYS A 182 12.54 13.54 2.70
CA LYS A 182 13.97 13.32 2.55
C LYS A 182 14.26 11.92 1.98
N MET A 183 13.58 10.91 2.51
CA MET A 183 13.74 9.54 2.07
C MET A 183 13.20 9.35 0.64
N TYR A 184 11.99 9.83 0.32
CA TYR A 184 11.44 9.73 -1.02
C TYR A 184 12.31 10.44 -2.07
N ARG A 185 12.85 11.63 -1.76
CA ARG A 185 13.78 12.34 -2.66
C ARG A 185 15.04 11.51 -2.93
N LYS A 186 15.60 10.88 -1.89
CA LYS A 186 16.78 10.01 -2.02
C LYS A 186 16.46 8.78 -2.89
N LEU A 187 15.34 8.11 -2.63
CA LEU A 187 14.90 6.93 -3.39
C LEU A 187 14.70 7.23 -4.87
N ILE A 188 13.99 8.32 -5.21
CA ILE A 188 13.74 8.71 -6.59
C ILE A 188 15.05 9.05 -7.33
N ARG A 189 16.00 9.69 -6.64
CA ARG A 189 17.31 10.01 -7.22
C ARG A 189 18.16 8.76 -7.45
N CYS A 190 18.17 7.82 -6.50
CA CYS A 190 18.96 6.58 -6.62
C CYS A 190 18.32 5.58 -7.59
N PHE A 191 16.99 5.56 -7.70
CA PHE A 191 16.24 4.59 -8.51
C PHE A 191 15.26 5.27 -9.47
N PRO A 192 15.73 6.04 -10.45
CA PRO A 192 14.88 6.86 -11.32
C PRO A 192 13.92 6.02 -12.19
N ASN A 193 14.26 4.76 -12.45
CA ASN A 193 13.46 3.83 -13.25
C ASN A 193 12.43 3.06 -12.42
N LYS A 194 12.46 3.17 -11.08
CA LYS A 194 11.48 2.51 -10.20
C LYS A 194 10.25 3.38 -9.99
N HIS A 195 9.09 2.77 -9.98
CA HIS A 195 7.83 3.43 -9.64
C HIS A 195 7.63 3.41 -8.13
N ILE A 196 8.06 4.47 -7.47
CA ILE A 196 7.91 4.64 -6.03
C ILE A 196 6.47 5.07 -5.72
N ILE A 197 5.78 4.25 -4.92
CA ILE A 197 4.46 4.53 -4.37
C ILE A 197 4.68 4.97 -2.92
N ALA A 198 4.41 6.24 -2.63
CA ALA A 198 4.57 6.77 -1.29
C ALA A 198 3.40 6.38 -0.38
N SER A 199 3.71 6.01 0.86
CA SER A 199 2.73 5.65 1.90
C SER A 199 3.20 6.11 3.27
N GLY A 200 2.23 6.46 4.13
CA GLY A 200 2.47 6.88 5.51
C GLY A 200 2.67 8.39 5.71
N GLY A 201 2.20 8.87 6.84
CA GLY A 201 2.44 10.22 7.35
C GLY A 201 1.57 11.34 6.79
N ILE A 202 0.96 11.20 5.63
CA ILE A 202 0.22 12.28 4.97
C ILE A 202 -0.85 12.87 5.89
N ALA A 203 -0.76 14.18 6.11
CA ALA A 203 -1.67 14.93 6.97
C ALA A 203 -2.62 15.84 6.18
N ASP A 204 -2.14 16.51 5.13
CA ASP A 204 -2.88 17.54 4.41
C ASP A 204 -2.53 17.61 2.90
N LEU A 205 -3.10 18.62 2.21
CA LEU A 205 -2.86 18.83 0.78
C LEU A 205 -1.45 19.35 0.48
N ASP A 206 -0.79 20.00 1.42
CA ASP A 206 0.56 20.52 1.19
C ASP A 206 1.59 19.40 1.19
N ASP A 207 1.36 18.35 1.97
CA ASP A 207 2.13 17.11 1.89
C ASP A 207 2.05 16.47 0.49
N LEU A 208 0.84 16.44 -0.09
CA LEU A 208 0.63 15.90 -1.45
C LEU A 208 1.34 16.75 -2.50
N LYS A 209 1.27 18.08 -2.37
CA LYS A 209 2.00 19.00 -3.25
C LYS A 209 3.52 18.81 -3.10
N ALA A 210 4.02 18.63 -1.87
CA ALA A 210 5.44 18.41 -1.60
C ALA A 210 5.93 17.08 -2.22
N LEU A 211 5.17 15.99 -2.10
CA LEU A 211 5.46 14.72 -2.77
C LEU A 211 5.46 14.87 -4.30
N SER A 212 4.49 15.60 -4.85
CA SER A 212 4.41 15.86 -6.29
C SER A 212 5.62 16.65 -6.80
N LYS A 213 6.05 17.68 -6.07
CA LYS A 213 7.24 18.50 -6.41
C LYS A 213 8.54 17.71 -6.47
N ILE A 214 8.64 16.62 -5.74
CA ILE A 214 9.80 15.71 -5.80
C ILE A 214 9.60 14.53 -6.75
N ASN A 215 8.60 14.60 -7.65
CA ASN A 215 8.29 13.59 -8.68
C ASN A 215 7.78 12.24 -8.17
N VAL A 216 7.19 12.16 -6.98
CA VAL A 216 6.38 10.99 -6.60
C VAL A 216 5.17 10.91 -7.53
N LYS A 217 5.00 9.77 -8.20
CA LYS A 217 3.93 9.58 -9.20
C LYS A 217 2.65 9.01 -8.61
N THR A 218 2.76 8.28 -7.51
CA THR A 218 1.63 7.61 -6.87
C THR A 218 1.76 7.68 -5.35
N THR A 219 0.65 7.95 -4.67
CA THR A 219 0.60 8.09 -3.21
C THR A 219 -0.64 7.41 -2.65
N VAL A 220 -0.46 6.62 -1.60
CA VAL A 220 -1.54 6.03 -0.82
C VAL A 220 -1.97 7.02 0.26
N ILE A 221 -3.29 7.27 0.36
CA ILE A 221 -3.86 8.16 1.36
C ILE A 221 -4.83 7.37 2.23
N GLY A 222 -4.57 7.36 3.51
CA GLY A 222 -5.40 6.68 4.50
C GLY A 222 -6.05 7.65 5.47
N LYS A 223 -5.50 7.73 6.69
CA LYS A 223 -6.07 8.41 7.85
C LYS A 223 -6.51 9.85 7.55
N ALA A 224 -5.76 10.61 6.76
CA ALA A 224 -6.08 11.99 6.42
C ALA A 224 -7.46 12.15 5.75
N ILE A 225 -7.90 11.18 4.93
CA ILE A 225 -9.24 11.18 4.32
C ILE A 225 -10.30 10.83 5.37
N TYR A 226 -10.07 9.81 6.18
CA TYR A 226 -11.02 9.35 7.18
C TYR A 226 -11.24 10.39 8.31
N GLU A 227 -10.19 11.12 8.65
CA GLU A 227 -10.21 12.19 9.66
C GLU A 227 -10.65 13.57 9.07
N ASN A 228 -11.09 13.58 7.78
CA ASN A 228 -11.50 14.79 7.07
C ASN A 228 -10.44 15.91 7.02
N LYS A 229 -9.15 15.57 7.18
CA LYS A 229 -8.03 16.51 6.99
C LYS A 229 -7.83 16.84 5.52
N ILE A 230 -8.17 15.89 4.65
CA ILE A 230 -8.22 16.05 3.21
C ILE A 230 -9.63 15.70 2.75
N SER A 231 -10.35 16.66 2.16
CA SER A 231 -11.67 16.38 1.63
C SER A 231 -11.57 15.55 0.33
N LEU A 232 -12.50 14.61 0.15
CA LEU A 232 -12.53 13.77 -1.06
C LEU A 232 -12.70 14.61 -2.33
N SER A 233 -13.46 15.70 -2.29
CA SER A 233 -13.62 16.62 -3.41
C SER A 233 -12.33 17.35 -3.79
N ALA A 234 -11.54 17.80 -2.82
CA ALA A 234 -10.27 18.48 -3.09
C ALA A 234 -9.27 17.54 -3.78
N VAL A 235 -9.33 16.24 -3.48
CA VAL A 235 -8.42 15.23 -4.02
C VAL A 235 -8.84 14.75 -5.40
N SER A 236 -10.14 14.67 -5.69
CA SER A 236 -10.64 14.29 -7.02
C SER A 236 -10.25 15.31 -8.10
N TYR A 237 -10.17 16.59 -7.77
CA TYR A 237 -9.68 17.65 -8.68
C TYR A 237 -8.19 17.53 -9.01
N THR A 238 -7.35 16.99 -8.14
CA THR A 238 -5.91 16.82 -8.39
C THR A 238 -5.60 15.63 -9.30
N HIS A 239 -6.52 14.71 -9.50
CA HIS A 239 -6.39 13.61 -10.47
C HIS A 239 -6.61 14.05 -11.93
N LEU A 240 -7.14 15.24 -12.18
CA LEU A 240 -7.55 15.73 -13.51
C LEU A 240 -6.51 16.65 -14.16
N ARG A 241 -5.32 16.82 -13.58
CA ARG A 241 -4.23 17.63 -14.19
C ARG A 241 -2.92 16.91 -14.23
#